data_dedb984696c76ddf44fb5325b9bae30e
#
_entry.id   dedb984696c76ddf44fb5325b9bae30e
#
_cell.length_a   1.000
_cell.length_b   1.000
_cell.length_c   1.000
_cell.angle_alpha   90.00
_cell.angle_beta   90.00
_cell.angle_gamma   90.00
#
_symmetry.space_group_name_H-M   'P 1'
#
loop_
_entity.id
_entity.type
_entity.pdbx_description
1 polymer ?
#
loop_
_entity_poly.entity_id
_entity_poly.type
_entity_poly.pdbx_seq_one_letter_code
_entity_poly.pdbx_strand_id
1 'polypeptide(L)'
;MEYRYIGKSGLRVTPICMGTMSFGSWSDKKESFKILDTAYDRGINFFDTAEVYPVPPNAETVGVTEKIVGEWIQTKPRDSLIVATKVAGAAAGWFVPPVRHGMTAIDRFHIETAIEGSLRRLGTDYIDLYQVHWPDPIVPIEESMEALDRLVQAGKVRYLGTSNETTYGLTKANTIASYEGLAKFQSIQNNFSLLHRRFLDELADACRQENVSLLPYSPIGG
;
A
#
# COMPACT_ATOMS: atom_id res chain seq x y z
N MET A 1 3.10 -13.83 18.91
CA MET A 1 4.03 -13.10 18.02
C MET A 1 4.17 -11.69 18.59
N GLU A 2 5.36 -11.06 18.50
CA GLU A 2 5.51 -9.65 18.87
C GLU A 2 4.72 -8.76 17.90
N TYR A 3 4.23 -7.61 18.40
CA TYR A 3 3.60 -6.59 17.58
C TYR A 3 4.44 -5.33 17.56
N ARG A 4 4.41 -4.61 16.42
CA ARG A 4 5.09 -3.33 16.24
C ARG A 4 4.10 -2.28 15.75
N TYR A 5 4.36 -1.03 16.07
CA TYR A 5 3.59 0.08 15.51
C TYR A 5 4.17 0.50 14.16
N ILE A 6 3.29 0.86 13.22
CA ILE A 6 3.68 1.49 11.96
C ILE A 6 3.82 2.98 12.20
N GLY A 7 5.03 3.51 12.06
CA GLY A 7 5.33 4.92 12.30
C GLY A 7 4.86 5.38 13.69
N LYS A 8 4.18 6.50 13.72
CA LYS A 8 3.47 7.04 14.91
C LYS A 8 1.96 6.77 14.87
N SER A 9 1.54 5.73 14.17
CA SER A 9 0.13 5.36 14.04
C SER A 9 -0.34 4.44 15.17
N GLY A 10 -1.65 4.25 15.28
CA GLY A 10 -2.26 3.23 16.12
C GLY A 10 -2.25 1.82 15.52
N LEU A 11 -1.66 1.61 14.33
CA LEU A 11 -1.60 0.30 13.69
C LEU A 11 -0.58 -0.60 14.37
N ARG A 12 -1.06 -1.61 15.07
CA ARG A 12 -0.25 -2.67 15.70
C ARG A 12 -0.22 -3.87 14.78
N VAL A 13 0.91 -4.08 14.13
CA VAL A 13 1.10 -5.13 13.12
C VAL A 13 2.11 -6.17 13.58
N THR A 14 1.98 -7.37 13.04
CA THR A 14 3.04 -8.38 13.13
C THR A 14 4.28 -7.92 12.35
N PRO A 15 5.51 -8.34 12.76
CA PRO A 15 6.73 -8.02 12.02
C PRO A 15 6.76 -8.59 10.59
N ILE A 16 5.94 -9.60 10.34
CA ILE A 16 5.76 -10.21 9.01
C ILE A 16 4.43 -9.70 8.46
N CYS A 17 4.49 -9.16 7.24
CA CYS A 17 3.32 -8.80 6.43
C CYS A 17 3.11 -9.87 5.35
N MET A 18 1.86 -10.32 5.16
CA MET A 18 1.49 -11.22 4.08
C MET A 18 1.26 -10.43 2.80
N GLY A 19 2.21 -10.47 1.87
CA GLY A 19 2.06 -9.93 0.52
C GLY A 19 1.22 -10.86 -0.36
N THR A 20 0.41 -10.29 -1.24
CA THR A 20 -0.57 -11.04 -2.04
C THR A 20 -0.41 -10.89 -3.55
N MET A 21 0.67 -10.30 -4.03
CA MET A 21 0.84 -9.89 -5.44
C MET A 21 0.74 -11.02 -6.47
N SER A 22 0.86 -12.27 -6.04
CA SER A 22 0.79 -13.46 -6.91
C SER A 22 -0.60 -14.13 -6.94
N PHE A 23 -1.55 -13.66 -6.11
CA PHE A 23 -2.87 -14.27 -6.00
C PHE A 23 -3.75 -13.92 -7.21
N GLY A 24 -4.22 -14.93 -7.90
CA GLY A 24 -4.95 -14.79 -9.16
C GLY A 24 -4.06 -14.89 -10.41
N SER A 25 -2.74 -15.13 -10.24
CA SER A 25 -1.82 -15.47 -11.33
C SER A 25 -1.10 -16.79 -11.04
N TRP A 26 -0.12 -16.79 -10.13
CA TRP A 26 0.63 -18.00 -9.77
C TRP A 26 -0.09 -18.89 -8.76
N SER A 27 -0.94 -18.31 -7.94
CA SER A 27 -1.82 -19.02 -7.00
C SER A 27 -3.26 -18.77 -7.37
N ASP A 28 -4.05 -19.83 -7.56
CA ASP A 28 -5.48 -19.70 -7.76
C ASP A 28 -6.18 -19.26 -6.45
N LYS A 29 -7.48 -18.99 -6.51
CA LYS A 29 -8.28 -18.56 -5.35
C LYS A 29 -8.21 -19.57 -4.20
N LYS A 30 -8.28 -20.86 -4.48
CA LYS A 30 -8.29 -21.92 -3.45
C LYS A 30 -6.96 -21.97 -2.69
N GLU A 31 -5.85 -21.93 -3.43
CA GLU A 31 -4.52 -21.90 -2.83
C GLU A 31 -4.26 -20.59 -2.10
N SER A 32 -4.71 -19.45 -2.66
CA SER A 32 -4.63 -18.15 -2.01
C SER A 32 -5.33 -18.14 -0.65
N PHE A 33 -6.53 -18.71 -0.56
CA PHE A 33 -7.26 -18.82 0.71
C PHE A 33 -6.50 -19.67 1.72
N LYS A 34 -5.96 -20.80 1.31
CA LYS A 34 -5.15 -21.68 2.17
C LYS A 34 -3.91 -20.97 2.71
N ILE A 35 -3.24 -20.16 1.87
CA ILE A 35 -2.08 -19.35 2.28
C ILE A 35 -2.52 -18.29 3.30
N LEU A 36 -3.61 -17.57 3.02
CA LEU A 36 -4.14 -16.54 3.92
C LEU A 36 -4.60 -17.11 5.26
N ASP A 37 -5.31 -18.24 5.26
CA ASP A 37 -5.72 -18.93 6.48
C ASP A 37 -4.50 -19.39 7.28
N THR A 38 -3.50 -19.98 6.63
CA THR A 38 -2.26 -20.41 7.30
C THR A 38 -1.54 -19.23 7.93
N ALA A 39 -1.47 -18.08 7.27
CA ALA A 39 -0.86 -16.86 7.80
C ALA A 39 -1.63 -16.34 9.02
N TYR A 40 -2.95 -16.24 8.90
CA TYR A 40 -3.84 -15.78 9.95
C TYR A 40 -3.79 -16.69 11.19
N ASP A 41 -3.88 -18.00 11.00
CA ASP A 41 -3.84 -19.00 12.08
C ASP A 41 -2.49 -18.99 12.83
N ARG A 42 -1.42 -18.57 12.17
CA ARG A 42 -0.12 -18.33 12.79
C ARG A 42 0.00 -16.96 13.45
N GLY A 43 -1.06 -16.18 13.47
CA GLY A 43 -1.16 -14.90 14.15
C GLY A 43 -0.68 -13.70 13.33
N ILE A 44 -0.46 -13.84 12.02
CA ILE A 44 -0.21 -12.70 11.13
C ILE A 44 -1.52 -11.91 10.99
N ASN A 45 -1.46 -10.61 11.28
CA ASN A 45 -2.61 -9.72 11.18
C ASN A 45 -2.47 -8.65 10.10
N PHE A 46 -1.36 -8.61 9.37
CA PHE A 46 -1.04 -7.58 8.39
C PHE A 46 -0.98 -8.19 6.98
N PHE A 47 -1.85 -7.69 6.08
CA PHE A 47 -2.04 -8.20 4.71
C PHE A 47 -1.94 -7.04 3.71
N ASP A 48 -1.08 -7.19 2.71
CA ASP A 48 -0.78 -6.15 1.71
C ASP A 48 -1.18 -6.59 0.31
N THR A 49 -1.96 -5.75 -0.36
CA THR A 49 -2.39 -5.92 -1.76
C THR A 49 -2.19 -4.62 -2.56
N ALA A 50 -2.71 -4.54 -3.78
CA ALA A 50 -2.76 -3.33 -4.60
C ALA A 50 -3.82 -3.43 -5.69
N GLU A 51 -4.33 -2.28 -6.16
CA GLU A 51 -5.34 -2.24 -7.23
C GLU A 51 -4.87 -2.86 -8.55
N VAL A 52 -3.56 -2.82 -8.83
CA VAL A 52 -2.98 -3.35 -10.08
C VAL A 52 -2.66 -4.84 -10.02
N TYR A 53 -2.75 -5.47 -8.84
CA TYR A 53 -2.40 -6.89 -8.72
C TYR A 53 -3.44 -7.82 -9.36
N PRO A 54 -3.04 -9.00 -9.86
CA PRO A 54 -1.75 -9.69 -9.64
C PRO A 54 -0.63 -9.21 -10.56
N VAL A 55 0.60 -9.66 -10.26
CA VAL A 55 1.79 -9.47 -11.09
C VAL A 55 2.05 -10.76 -11.91
N PRO A 56 2.38 -10.64 -13.20
CA PRO A 56 2.43 -9.42 -14.02
C PRO A 56 1.02 -8.86 -14.27
N PRO A 57 0.83 -7.55 -14.12
CA PRO A 57 -0.50 -6.97 -14.30
C PRO A 57 -0.89 -6.88 -15.78
N ASN A 58 -2.15 -7.21 -16.07
CA ASN A 58 -2.75 -7.06 -17.40
C ASN A 58 -4.23 -6.66 -17.28
N ALA A 59 -4.84 -6.27 -18.38
CA ALA A 59 -6.21 -5.77 -18.40
C ALA A 59 -7.28 -6.82 -17.99
N GLU A 60 -6.96 -8.10 -18.13
CA GLU A 60 -7.91 -9.20 -17.85
C GLU A 60 -7.90 -9.57 -16.36
N THR A 61 -6.74 -9.50 -15.71
CA THR A 61 -6.55 -9.97 -14.33
C THR A 61 -6.41 -8.85 -13.30
N VAL A 62 -6.27 -7.61 -13.72
CA VAL A 62 -6.14 -6.46 -12.80
C VAL A 62 -7.29 -6.40 -11.78
N GLY A 63 -6.95 -6.22 -10.51
CA GLY A 63 -7.90 -6.17 -9.40
C GLY A 63 -8.41 -7.54 -8.92
N VAL A 64 -8.02 -8.64 -9.55
CA VAL A 64 -8.41 -10.00 -9.13
C VAL A 64 -7.85 -10.31 -7.75
N THR A 65 -6.63 -9.87 -7.44
CA THR A 65 -6.04 -10.08 -6.11
C THR A 65 -6.86 -9.41 -5.00
N GLU A 66 -7.28 -8.16 -5.18
CA GLU A 66 -8.15 -7.49 -4.20
C GLU A 66 -9.51 -8.19 -4.05
N LYS A 67 -10.08 -8.76 -5.11
CA LYS A 67 -11.31 -9.56 -5.02
C LYS A 67 -11.10 -10.83 -4.19
N ILE A 68 -10.00 -11.57 -4.45
CA ILE A 68 -9.65 -12.77 -3.68
C ILE A 68 -9.46 -12.44 -2.20
N VAL A 69 -8.66 -11.41 -1.91
CA VAL A 69 -8.42 -10.95 -0.54
C VAL A 69 -9.71 -10.45 0.11
N GLY A 70 -10.53 -9.70 -0.63
CA GLY A 70 -11.83 -9.20 -0.16
C GLY A 70 -12.78 -10.31 0.23
N GLU A 71 -12.96 -11.32 -0.60
CA GLU A 71 -13.79 -12.47 -0.27
C GLU A 71 -13.27 -13.24 0.96
N TRP A 72 -11.95 -13.33 1.12
CA TRP A 72 -11.35 -13.93 2.30
C TRP A 72 -11.56 -13.08 3.56
N ILE A 73 -11.42 -11.76 3.48
CA ILE A 73 -11.67 -10.83 4.60
C ILE A 73 -13.06 -11.05 5.18
N GLN A 74 -14.09 -11.30 4.33
CA GLN A 74 -15.45 -11.54 4.80
C GLN A 74 -15.59 -12.79 5.68
N THR A 75 -14.60 -13.68 5.68
CA THR A 75 -14.59 -14.89 6.52
C THR A 75 -13.97 -14.68 7.90
N LYS A 76 -13.44 -13.48 8.17
CA LYS A 76 -12.71 -13.15 9.41
C LYS A 76 -13.34 -11.92 10.10
N PRO A 77 -13.17 -11.76 11.41
CA PRO A 77 -13.50 -10.50 12.07
C PRO A 77 -12.65 -9.36 11.47
N ARG A 78 -13.31 -8.37 10.86
CA ARG A 78 -12.61 -7.28 10.13
C ARG A 78 -11.62 -6.50 11.01
N ASP A 79 -11.94 -6.32 12.27
CA ASP A 79 -11.12 -5.64 13.28
C ASP A 79 -9.90 -6.44 13.74
N SER A 80 -9.83 -7.73 13.41
CA SER A 80 -8.63 -8.57 13.65
C SER A 80 -7.57 -8.42 12.54
N LEU A 81 -7.89 -7.71 11.45
CA LEU A 81 -7.05 -7.59 10.27
C LEU A 81 -6.57 -6.15 10.08
N ILE A 82 -5.32 -5.99 9.70
CA ILE A 82 -4.77 -4.75 9.15
C ILE A 82 -4.58 -4.98 7.65
N VAL A 83 -5.38 -4.28 6.85
CA VAL A 83 -5.40 -4.41 5.39
C VAL A 83 -4.77 -3.20 4.75
N ALA A 84 -3.71 -3.43 3.98
CA ALA A 84 -3.07 -2.42 3.16
C ALA A 84 -3.40 -2.64 1.69
N THR A 85 -3.66 -1.54 0.96
CA THR A 85 -3.71 -1.54 -0.50
C THR A 85 -3.06 -0.29 -1.07
N LYS A 86 -2.98 -0.18 -2.41
CA LYS A 86 -2.18 0.86 -3.07
C LYS A 86 -2.91 1.43 -4.27
N VAL A 87 -2.82 2.76 -4.44
CA VAL A 87 -3.17 3.45 -5.68
C VAL A 87 -1.98 3.44 -6.63
N ALA A 88 -2.21 3.13 -7.91
CA ALA A 88 -1.19 3.20 -8.93
C ALA A 88 -0.73 4.65 -9.14
N GLY A 89 0.58 4.85 -9.14
CA GLY A 89 1.18 6.12 -9.50
C GLY A 89 1.05 6.44 -11.00
N ALA A 90 1.75 7.48 -11.45
CA ALA A 90 1.71 7.90 -12.84
C ALA A 90 2.13 6.78 -13.80
N ALA A 91 1.47 6.71 -14.95
CA ALA A 91 1.95 5.90 -16.06
C ALA A 91 3.32 6.41 -16.52
N ALA A 92 4.34 5.63 -16.30
CA ALA A 92 5.70 5.96 -16.70
C ALA A 92 6.17 5.07 -17.85
N GLY A 93 7.17 5.50 -18.59
CA GLY A 93 7.64 4.81 -19.79
C GLY A 93 8.08 3.35 -19.61
N TRP A 94 8.37 2.92 -18.40
CA TRP A 94 8.71 1.52 -18.07
C TRP A 94 7.46 0.68 -17.74
N PHE A 95 6.34 1.30 -17.37
CA PHE A 95 5.12 0.61 -16.99
C PHE A 95 3.86 1.45 -17.22
N VAL A 96 2.91 0.88 -17.93
CA VAL A 96 1.56 1.46 -18.12
C VAL A 96 0.58 0.61 -17.34
N PRO A 97 0.02 1.11 -16.23
CA PRO A 97 -0.93 0.34 -15.42
C PRO A 97 -2.18 -0.02 -16.23
N PRO A 98 -2.68 -1.27 -16.14
CA PRO A 98 -3.89 -1.67 -16.85
C PRO A 98 -5.18 -1.19 -16.17
N VAL A 99 -5.12 -0.10 -15.41
CA VAL A 99 -6.24 0.57 -14.77
C VAL A 99 -6.43 1.97 -15.37
N ARG A 100 -7.66 2.47 -15.37
CA ARG A 100 -7.99 3.81 -15.89
C ARG A 100 -7.40 4.08 -17.28
N HIS A 101 -7.47 3.06 -18.17
CA HIS A 101 -6.91 3.08 -19.53
C HIS A 101 -5.41 3.44 -19.59
N GLY A 102 -4.64 3.14 -18.54
CA GLY A 102 -3.22 3.47 -18.45
C GLY A 102 -2.93 4.95 -18.27
N MET A 103 -3.93 5.77 -18.01
CA MET A 103 -3.79 7.22 -17.80
C MET A 103 -3.85 7.52 -16.30
N THR A 104 -2.98 6.86 -15.52
CA THR A 104 -2.95 7.04 -14.07
C THR A 104 -2.12 8.23 -13.67
N ALA A 105 -2.56 8.89 -12.62
CA ALA A 105 -1.89 9.99 -11.93
C ALA A 105 -2.18 9.91 -10.43
N ILE A 106 -1.50 10.71 -9.62
CA ILE A 106 -1.80 10.83 -8.18
C ILE A 106 -2.46 12.18 -7.91
N ASP A 107 -3.31 12.61 -8.82
CA ASP A 107 -4.21 13.73 -8.62
C ASP A 107 -5.45 13.31 -7.81
N ARG A 108 -6.24 14.28 -7.44
CA ARG A 108 -7.47 14.06 -6.67
C ARG A 108 -8.42 13.07 -7.33
N PHE A 109 -8.68 13.23 -8.63
CA PHE A 109 -9.65 12.39 -9.35
C PHE A 109 -9.24 10.92 -9.36
N HIS A 110 -7.97 10.64 -9.64
CA HIS A 110 -7.45 9.27 -9.69
C HIS A 110 -7.39 8.62 -8.31
N ILE A 111 -6.99 9.36 -7.28
CA ILE A 111 -6.96 8.86 -5.89
C ILE A 111 -8.38 8.52 -5.41
N GLU A 112 -9.36 9.43 -5.60
CA GLU A 112 -10.75 9.20 -5.20
C GLU A 112 -11.38 8.03 -5.98
N THR A 113 -11.10 7.92 -7.29
CA THR A 113 -11.60 6.82 -8.12
C THR A 113 -10.99 5.48 -7.72
N ALA A 114 -9.70 5.46 -7.44
CA ALA A 114 -8.97 4.25 -7.06
C ALA A 114 -9.44 3.67 -5.73
N ILE A 115 -9.59 4.51 -4.70
CA ILE A 115 -10.05 4.04 -3.39
C ILE A 115 -11.44 3.44 -3.45
N GLU A 116 -12.39 4.05 -4.18
CA GLU A 116 -13.73 3.50 -4.37
C GLU A 116 -13.69 2.13 -5.05
N GLY A 117 -12.80 1.96 -6.03
CA GLY A 117 -12.55 0.68 -6.66
C GLY A 117 -12.03 -0.37 -5.68
N SER A 118 -11.03 -0.02 -4.89
CA SER A 118 -10.42 -0.92 -3.91
C SER A 118 -11.41 -1.32 -2.80
N LEU A 119 -12.16 -0.38 -2.25
CA LEU A 119 -13.20 -0.66 -1.24
C LEU A 119 -14.24 -1.65 -1.75
N ARG A 120 -14.73 -1.46 -3.01
CA ARG A 120 -15.68 -2.41 -3.64
C ARG A 120 -15.07 -3.79 -3.85
N ARG A 121 -13.82 -3.89 -4.34
CA ARG A 121 -13.18 -5.20 -4.58
C ARG A 121 -12.83 -5.92 -3.29
N LEU A 122 -12.45 -5.18 -2.25
CA LEU A 122 -12.14 -5.73 -0.92
C LEU A 122 -13.40 -5.99 -0.08
N GLY A 123 -14.56 -5.43 -0.46
CA GLY A 123 -15.81 -5.61 0.27
C GLY A 123 -15.77 -5.03 1.69
N THR A 124 -15.11 -3.89 1.88
CA THR A 124 -14.93 -3.23 3.18
C THR A 124 -15.17 -1.73 3.06
N ASP A 125 -15.58 -1.10 4.15
CA ASP A 125 -15.87 0.34 4.19
C ASP A 125 -14.63 1.19 4.45
N TYR A 126 -13.52 0.57 4.89
CA TYR A 126 -12.27 1.29 5.18
C TYR A 126 -11.03 0.44 4.90
N ILE A 127 -9.92 1.12 4.61
CA ILE A 127 -8.58 0.58 4.47
C ILE A 127 -7.74 1.03 5.67
N ASP A 128 -6.98 0.11 6.26
CA ASP A 128 -6.12 0.45 7.41
C ASP A 128 -4.89 1.24 7.01
N LEU A 129 -4.25 0.86 5.90
CA LEU A 129 -3.07 1.54 5.35
C LEU A 129 -3.22 1.70 3.82
N TYR A 130 -3.37 2.93 3.36
CA TYR A 130 -3.47 3.24 1.93
C TYR A 130 -2.16 3.83 1.43
N GLN A 131 -1.59 3.23 0.39
CA GLN A 131 -0.24 3.55 -0.06
C GLN A 131 -0.25 4.12 -1.48
N VAL A 132 0.57 5.12 -1.75
CA VAL A 132 0.97 5.47 -3.12
C VAL A 132 1.93 4.41 -3.62
N HIS A 133 1.59 3.72 -4.72
CA HIS A 133 2.36 2.55 -5.19
C HIS A 133 3.72 2.93 -5.78
N TRP A 134 3.80 4.05 -6.48
CA TRP A 134 5.01 4.75 -6.93
C TRP A 134 4.69 6.23 -7.18
N PRO A 135 5.71 7.11 -7.12
CA PRO A 135 5.49 8.54 -7.23
C PRO A 135 4.98 9.00 -8.61
N ASP A 136 4.42 10.18 -8.63
CA ASP A 136 4.08 10.92 -9.83
C ASP A 136 5.02 12.14 -9.94
N PRO A 137 5.83 12.24 -11.00
CA PRO A 137 6.75 13.36 -11.14
C PRO A 137 6.11 14.65 -11.66
N ILE A 138 4.83 14.61 -12.05
CA ILE A 138 4.12 15.71 -12.72
C ILE A 138 3.12 16.38 -11.79
N VAL A 139 2.31 15.59 -11.09
CA VAL A 139 1.30 16.12 -10.15
C VAL A 139 2.02 16.74 -8.94
N PRO A 140 1.65 17.98 -8.54
CA PRO A 140 2.19 18.58 -7.33
C PRO A 140 1.94 17.70 -6.10
N ILE A 141 2.97 17.50 -5.27
CA ILE A 141 2.85 16.66 -4.06
C ILE A 141 1.77 17.23 -3.12
N GLU A 142 1.60 18.54 -3.09
CA GLU A 142 0.59 19.26 -2.34
C GLU A 142 -0.82 18.75 -2.68
N GLU A 143 -1.17 18.66 -3.97
CA GLU A 143 -2.47 18.17 -4.43
C GLU A 143 -2.69 16.71 -4.02
N SER A 144 -1.67 15.87 -4.19
CA SER A 144 -1.75 14.45 -3.80
C SER A 144 -1.98 14.29 -2.30
N MET A 145 -1.26 15.06 -1.48
CA MET A 145 -1.38 14.99 -0.02
C MET A 145 -2.74 15.49 0.47
N GLU A 146 -3.29 16.56 -0.11
CA GLU A 146 -4.65 17.02 0.17
C GLU A 146 -5.70 15.97 -0.19
N ALA A 147 -5.56 15.34 -1.36
CA ALA A 147 -6.49 14.30 -1.81
C ALA A 147 -6.46 13.08 -0.88
N LEU A 148 -5.27 12.64 -0.47
CA LEU A 148 -5.10 11.52 0.46
C LEU A 148 -5.65 11.86 1.86
N ASP A 149 -5.41 13.08 2.36
CA ASP A 149 -5.96 13.53 3.65
C ASP A 149 -7.49 13.51 3.66
N ARG A 150 -8.14 13.92 2.57
CA ARG A 150 -9.60 13.85 2.43
C ARG A 150 -10.14 12.42 2.62
N LEU A 151 -9.40 11.40 2.18
CA LEU A 151 -9.79 10.01 2.42
C LEU A 151 -9.71 9.62 3.89
N VAL A 152 -8.71 10.15 4.60
CA VAL A 152 -8.59 9.97 6.06
C VAL A 152 -9.72 10.68 6.79
N GLN A 153 -9.99 11.93 6.45
CA GLN A 153 -11.10 12.71 7.04
C GLN A 153 -12.48 12.09 6.76
N ALA A 154 -12.66 11.47 5.59
CA ALA A 154 -13.87 10.75 5.24
C ALA A 154 -14.00 9.37 5.92
N GLY A 155 -13.00 8.92 6.67
CA GLY A 155 -12.97 7.62 7.33
C GLY A 155 -12.79 6.41 6.40
N LYS A 156 -12.50 6.64 5.12
CA LYS A 156 -12.23 5.56 4.14
C LYS A 156 -10.84 4.97 4.29
N VAL A 157 -9.92 5.73 4.85
CA VAL A 157 -8.53 5.34 5.11
C VAL A 157 -8.17 5.71 6.54
N ARG A 158 -7.52 4.79 7.25
CA ARG A 158 -7.06 5.09 8.62
C ARG A 158 -5.70 5.79 8.62
N TYR A 159 -4.74 5.28 7.85
CA TYR A 159 -3.38 5.80 7.77
C TYR A 159 -2.84 5.74 6.35
N LEU A 160 -1.89 6.64 6.07
CA LEU A 160 -1.25 6.77 4.76
C LEU A 160 0.15 6.15 4.76
N GLY A 161 0.53 5.62 3.61
CA GLY A 161 1.88 5.16 3.31
C GLY A 161 2.29 5.51 1.89
N THR A 162 3.55 5.29 1.57
CA THR A 162 4.06 5.41 0.20
C THR A 162 4.89 4.19 -0.17
N SER A 163 5.20 4.01 -1.43
CA SER A 163 6.03 2.91 -1.94
C SER A 163 6.88 3.39 -3.11
N ASN A 164 8.06 2.80 -3.27
CA ASN A 164 9.02 3.15 -4.31
C ASN A 164 9.37 4.66 -4.33
N GLU A 165 9.26 5.29 -3.18
CA GLU A 165 9.48 6.72 -3.04
C GLU A 165 10.95 7.02 -2.75
N THR A 166 11.36 8.23 -3.11
CA THR A 166 12.69 8.78 -2.87
C THR A 166 12.77 9.45 -1.49
N THR A 167 13.98 9.71 -1.04
CA THR A 167 14.23 10.52 0.17
C THR A 167 13.58 11.90 0.04
N TYR A 168 13.73 12.54 -1.13
CA TYR A 168 13.14 13.85 -1.41
C TYR A 168 11.61 13.81 -1.34
N GLY A 169 10.97 12.87 -2.04
CA GLY A 169 9.51 12.80 -2.09
C GLY A 169 8.89 12.51 -0.73
N LEU A 170 9.47 11.56 0.03
CA LEU A 170 9.00 11.26 1.39
C LEU A 170 9.11 12.48 2.33
N THR A 171 10.28 13.13 2.37
CA THR A 171 10.50 14.25 3.29
C THR A 171 9.69 15.47 2.89
N LYS A 172 9.58 15.77 1.58
CA LYS A 172 8.76 16.87 1.07
C LYS A 172 7.27 16.64 1.42
N ALA A 173 6.72 15.46 1.15
CA ALA A 173 5.34 15.13 1.44
C ALA A 173 5.02 15.29 2.95
N ASN A 174 5.85 14.73 3.82
CA ASN A 174 5.65 14.82 5.26
C ASN A 174 5.88 16.25 5.82
N THR A 175 6.75 17.02 5.19
CA THR A 175 6.94 18.46 5.55
C THR A 175 5.70 19.27 5.20
N ILE A 176 5.15 19.11 3.99
CA ILE A 176 3.91 19.74 3.55
C ILE A 176 2.77 19.36 4.48
N ALA A 177 2.61 18.05 4.75
CA ALA A 177 1.58 17.56 5.65
C ALA A 177 1.70 18.15 7.07
N SER A 178 2.93 18.35 7.57
CA SER A 178 3.15 18.99 8.86
C SER A 178 2.75 20.47 8.87
N TYR A 179 3.06 21.18 7.80
CA TYR A 179 2.80 22.62 7.67
C TYR A 179 1.31 22.89 7.48
N GLU A 180 0.65 22.11 6.64
CA GLU A 180 -0.78 22.26 6.30
C GLU A 180 -1.73 21.53 7.27
N GLY A 181 -1.21 20.78 8.23
CA GLY A 181 -2.03 20.02 9.19
C GLY A 181 -2.70 18.78 8.60
N LEU A 182 -2.12 18.21 7.55
CA LEU A 182 -2.63 17.02 6.84
C LEU A 182 -2.09 15.72 7.46
N ALA A 183 -2.72 14.60 7.09
CA ALA A 183 -2.24 13.27 7.43
C ALA A 183 -0.88 12.98 6.77
N LYS A 184 0.05 12.42 7.55
CA LYS A 184 1.41 12.08 7.11
C LYS A 184 1.53 10.63 6.66
N PHE A 185 2.49 10.36 5.80
CA PHE A 185 2.94 8.99 5.56
C PHE A 185 3.53 8.37 6.84
N GLN A 186 3.01 7.22 7.23
CA GLN A 186 3.45 6.45 8.39
C GLN A 186 4.38 5.30 8.00
N SER A 187 4.37 4.91 6.72
CA SER A 187 5.22 3.85 6.18
C SER A 187 5.74 4.17 4.80
N ILE A 188 6.85 3.54 4.47
CA ILE A 188 7.37 3.46 3.11
C ILE A 188 7.61 1.99 2.76
N GLN A 189 7.14 1.54 1.59
CA GLN A 189 7.35 0.19 1.10
C GLN A 189 8.32 0.20 -0.08
N ASN A 190 9.59 -0.12 0.18
CA ASN A 190 10.66 -0.09 -0.82
C ASN A 190 11.42 -1.42 -0.88
N ASN A 191 12.11 -1.67 -1.99
CA ASN A 191 12.98 -2.81 -2.14
C ASN A 191 14.12 -2.74 -1.11
N PHE A 192 14.20 -3.79 -0.29
CA PHE A 192 15.30 -3.93 0.67
C PHE A 192 15.53 -5.40 1.00
N SER A 193 16.75 -5.85 0.75
CA SER A 193 17.20 -7.21 1.06
C SER A 193 18.70 -7.21 1.34
N LEU A 194 19.28 -8.37 1.62
CA LEU A 194 20.74 -8.50 1.71
C LEU A 194 21.44 -8.16 0.38
N LEU A 195 20.76 -8.36 -0.75
CA LEU A 195 21.29 -8.09 -2.09
C LEU A 195 20.99 -6.67 -2.57
N HIS A 196 19.95 -6.02 -2.06
CA HIS A 196 19.53 -4.69 -2.46
C HIS A 196 19.48 -3.76 -1.25
N ARG A 197 20.54 -2.95 -1.05
CA ARG A 197 20.75 -2.20 0.18
C ARG A 197 20.71 -0.68 0.02
N ARG A 198 20.35 -0.15 -1.14
CA ARG A 198 20.31 1.31 -1.42
C ARG A 198 19.43 2.10 -0.42
N PHE A 199 18.45 1.47 0.19
CA PHE A 199 17.66 2.08 1.25
C PHE A 199 18.54 2.66 2.38
N LEU A 200 19.66 2.03 2.68
CA LEU A 200 20.55 2.44 3.78
C LEU A 200 21.35 3.73 3.50
N ASP A 201 21.46 4.12 2.23
CA ASP A 201 22.32 5.25 1.84
C ASP A 201 21.77 6.58 2.41
N GLU A 202 20.50 6.88 2.18
CA GLU A 202 19.87 8.14 2.62
C GLU A 202 18.49 7.91 3.24
N LEU A 203 17.68 7.04 2.62
CA LEU A 203 16.26 6.88 2.94
C LEU A 203 16.04 6.32 4.36
N ALA A 204 16.97 5.48 4.84
CA ALA A 204 16.90 4.96 6.21
C ALA A 204 17.01 6.08 7.26
N ASP A 205 17.83 7.10 7.01
CA ASP A 205 17.96 8.24 7.92
C ASP A 205 16.70 9.10 7.89
N ALA A 206 16.20 9.43 6.69
CA ALA A 206 14.95 10.15 6.54
C ALA A 206 13.79 9.45 7.26
N CYS A 207 13.66 8.13 7.11
CA CYS A 207 12.65 7.35 7.81
C CYS A 207 12.77 7.45 9.35
N ARG A 208 13.98 7.44 9.89
CA ARG A 208 14.21 7.63 11.33
C ARG A 208 13.78 9.02 11.80
N GLN A 209 14.18 10.07 11.06
CA GLN A 209 13.85 11.45 11.40
C GLN A 209 12.33 11.72 11.31
N GLU A 210 11.69 11.20 10.28
CA GLU A 210 10.25 11.34 10.05
C GLU A 210 9.37 10.36 10.87
N ASN A 211 9.99 9.38 11.55
CA ASN A 211 9.32 8.28 12.24
C ASN A 211 8.45 7.43 11.29
N VAL A 212 8.92 7.16 10.09
CA VAL A 212 8.27 6.34 9.07
C VAL A 212 8.82 4.93 9.12
N SER A 213 7.94 3.92 9.16
CA SER A 213 8.34 2.51 9.16
C SER A 213 8.66 2.02 7.75
N LEU A 214 9.75 1.26 7.60
CA LEU A 214 10.04 0.53 6.37
C LEU A 214 9.22 -0.77 6.31
N LEU A 215 8.55 -1.00 5.18
CA LEU A 215 7.95 -2.27 4.78
C LEU A 215 8.80 -2.84 3.62
N PRO A 216 9.79 -3.70 3.89
CA PRO A 216 10.66 -4.19 2.82
C PRO A 216 9.92 -5.21 1.94
N TYR A 217 9.86 -4.96 0.62
CA TYR A 217 9.44 -6.00 -0.31
C TYR A 217 10.66 -6.74 -0.89
N SER A 218 10.43 -7.98 -1.39
CA SER A 218 11.47 -8.89 -1.86
C SER A 218 12.61 -9.13 -0.85
N PRO A 219 12.31 -9.39 0.44
CA PRO A 219 13.34 -9.47 1.48
C PRO A 219 14.31 -10.65 1.28
N ILE A 220 13.93 -11.64 0.51
CA ILE A 220 14.75 -12.83 0.17
C ILE A 220 15.33 -12.78 -1.26
N GLY A 221 15.20 -11.66 -1.96
CA GLY A 221 15.89 -11.38 -3.21
C GLY A 221 15.08 -11.51 -4.49
N GLY A 222 13.75 -11.61 -4.40
CA GLY A 222 12.89 -11.61 -5.60
C GLY A 222 11.80 -12.61 -5.58
#